data_0bb4bdf7b14f20376d15be46bd05d949
#
_entry.id   0bb4bdf7b14f20376d15be46bd05d949
#
_cell.length_a   1.000
_cell.length_b   1.000
_cell.length_c   1.000
_cell.angle_alpha   90.00
_cell.angle_beta   90.00
_cell.angle_gamma   90.00
#
_symmetry.space_group_name_H-M   'P 1'
#
loop_
_entity.id
_entity.type
_entity.pdbx_description
1 polymer ?
#
loop_
_entity_poly.entity_id
_entity_poly.type
_entity_poly.pdbx_seq_one_letter_code
_entity_poly.pdbx_strand_id
1 'polypeptide(L)'
;MFADIQIEVAEVRGRDAYLVIRVKELPRLTRYTISGVSRSEQETIKGKIELLTGRILDDNVKAVATKRIRDHYMEKGFLDVDIAMEQQSDTLFANGTKLRIRIEKGSKVKIDRIAFHGVEAMDETALARKMKNTKERRWWRFYKASKYLESTFQS
;
A
#
# COMPACT_ATOMS: atom_id res chain seq x y z
N MET A 1 -0.42 12.71 -20.95
CA MET A 1 0.71 11.81 -20.61
C MET A 1 0.40 10.47 -21.27
N PHE A 2 1.36 9.89 -21.98
CA PHE A 2 1.17 8.70 -22.80
C PHE A 2 1.82 7.49 -22.12
N ALA A 3 1.19 6.33 -22.24
CA ALA A 3 1.71 5.05 -21.77
C ALA A 3 2.72 4.47 -22.76
N ASP A 4 2.49 4.71 -24.05
CA ASP A 4 3.33 4.22 -25.15
C ASP A 4 3.24 5.14 -26.34
N ILE A 5 4.34 5.28 -27.08
CA ILE A 5 4.43 6.05 -28.31
C ILE A 5 5.20 5.20 -29.32
N GLN A 6 4.52 4.77 -30.38
CA GLN A 6 5.11 4.02 -31.48
C GLN A 6 5.19 4.90 -32.71
N ILE A 7 6.36 4.97 -33.33
CA ILE A 7 6.60 5.72 -34.58
C ILE A 7 6.96 4.71 -35.66
N GLU A 8 6.14 4.63 -36.68
CA GLU A 8 6.33 3.72 -37.80
C GLU A 8 6.48 4.52 -39.09
N VAL A 9 7.35 4.10 -39.98
CA VAL A 9 7.42 4.64 -41.36
C VAL A 9 6.36 3.92 -42.16
N ALA A 10 5.29 4.64 -42.52
CA ALA A 10 4.20 4.08 -43.30
C ALA A 10 4.57 3.91 -44.77
N GLU A 11 5.29 4.91 -45.36
CA GLU A 11 5.65 4.92 -46.76
C GLU A 11 6.86 5.85 -46.99
N VAL A 12 7.66 5.54 -48.00
CA VAL A 12 8.73 6.42 -48.49
C VAL A 12 8.50 6.67 -49.96
N ARG A 13 8.31 7.95 -50.32
CA ARG A 13 8.16 8.39 -51.74
C ARG A 13 9.31 9.33 -52.12
N GLY A 14 10.23 8.81 -52.91
CA GLY A 14 11.40 9.59 -53.33
C GLY A 14 12.28 9.98 -52.13
N ARG A 15 12.26 11.26 -51.73
CA ARG A 15 13.03 11.79 -50.60
C ARG A 15 12.16 12.07 -49.36
N ASP A 16 10.86 11.80 -49.43
CA ASP A 16 9.89 12.08 -48.37
C ASP A 16 9.47 10.79 -47.67
N ALA A 17 9.46 10.80 -46.33
CA ALA A 17 8.99 9.71 -45.51
C ALA A 17 7.68 10.10 -44.79
N TYR A 18 6.69 9.26 -44.90
CA TYR A 18 5.41 9.40 -44.20
C TYR A 18 5.45 8.58 -42.90
N LEU A 19 5.25 9.26 -41.77
CA LEU A 19 5.29 8.64 -40.47
C LEU A 19 3.88 8.47 -39.89
N VAL A 20 3.62 7.31 -39.29
CA VAL A 20 2.45 7.07 -38.44
C VAL A 20 2.90 7.06 -37.00
N ILE A 21 2.34 7.97 -36.21
CA ILE A 21 2.58 8.05 -34.77
C ILE A 21 1.37 7.48 -34.05
N ARG A 22 1.55 6.32 -33.39
CA ARG A 22 0.52 5.70 -32.54
C ARG A 22 0.81 6.06 -31.09
N VAL A 23 -0.16 6.66 -30.43
CA VAL A 23 -0.05 7.05 -29.03
C VAL A 23 -1.09 6.30 -28.21
N LYS A 24 -0.66 5.74 -27.10
CA LYS A 24 -1.54 5.13 -26.10
C LYS A 24 -1.55 6.01 -24.85
N GLU A 25 -2.69 6.55 -24.53
CA GLU A 25 -2.84 7.35 -23.31
C GLU A 25 -2.85 6.49 -22.07
N LEU A 26 -2.32 7.04 -20.97
CA LEU A 26 -2.48 6.43 -19.64
C LEU A 26 -3.95 6.47 -19.20
N PRO A 27 -4.49 5.38 -18.65
CA PRO A 27 -5.89 5.32 -18.26
C PRO A 27 -6.19 6.25 -17.09
N ARG A 28 -7.44 6.75 -17.04
CA ARG A 28 -7.94 7.58 -15.94
C ARG A 28 -8.80 6.77 -15.01
N LEU A 29 -8.57 6.92 -13.71
CA LEU A 29 -9.34 6.25 -12.68
C LEU A 29 -10.78 6.77 -12.67
N THR A 30 -11.76 5.93 -13.00
CA THR A 30 -13.19 6.27 -12.95
C THR A 30 -13.82 5.90 -11.62
N ARG A 31 -13.39 4.78 -11.05
CA ARG A 31 -13.88 4.27 -9.77
C ARG A 31 -12.84 3.34 -9.14
N TYR A 32 -12.83 3.28 -7.82
CA TYR A 32 -12.11 2.22 -7.11
C TYR A 32 -12.97 1.61 -6.00
N THR A 33 -12.68 0.35 -5.67
CA THR A 33 -13.35 -0.40 -4.60
C THR A 33 -12.30 -1.06 -3.73
N ILE A 34 -12.57 -1.11 -2.42
CA ILE A 34 -11.71 -1.79 -1.44
C ILE A 34 -12.50 -2.96 -0.87
N SER A 35 -11.89 -4.13 -0.78
CA SER A 35 -12.48 -5.36 -0.26
C SER A 35 -11.50 -6.10 0.66
N GLY A 36 -11.99 -7.11 1.39
CA GLY A 36 -11.19 -7.91 2.33
C GLY A 36 -11.08 -7.31 3.74
N VAL A 37 -11.63 -6.12 3.95
CA VAL A 37 -11.60 -5.42 5.24
C VAL A 37 -12.97 -4.84 5.60
N SER A 38 -13.19 -4.50 6.87
CA SER A 38 -14.44 -3.94 7.35
C SER A 38 -14.75 -2.57 6.71
N ARG A 39 -16.02 -2.18 6.70
CA ARG A 39 -16.45 -0.88 6.13
C ARG A 39 -15.76 0.31 6.79
N SER A 40 -15.58 0.28 8.10
CA SER A 40 -14.86 1.33 8.83
C SER A 40 -13.39 1.43 8.43
N GLU A 41 -12.73 0.27 8.20
CA GLU A 41 -11.36 0.25 7.71
C GLU A 41 -11.27 0.75 6.27
N GLN A 42 -12.24 0.42 5.40
CA GLN A 42 -12.28 0.93 4.03
C GLN A 42 -12.30 2.46 4.01
N GLU A 43 -13.12 3.10 4.84
CA GLU A 43 -13.19 4.58 4.92
C GLU A 43 -11.87 5.16 5.44
N THR A 44 -11.26 4.52 6.44
CA THR A 44 -9.93 4.94 6.93
C THR A 44 -8.87 4.87 5.83
N ILE A 45 -8.86 3.78 5.06
CA ILE A 45 -7.89 3.58 3.97
C ILE A 45 -8.14 4.56 2.84
N LYS A 46 -9.40 4.80 2.44
CA LYS A 46 -9.75 5.80 1.43
C LYS A 46 -9.15 7.17 1.75
N GLY A 47 -9.23 7.60 3.01
CA GLY A 47 -8.62 8.84 3.45
C GLY A 47 -7.09 8.88 3.39
N LYS A 48 -6.43 7.71 3.41
CA LYS A 48 -4.96 7.60 3.41
C LYS A 48 -4.34 7.45 2.02
N ILE A 49 -5.01 6.75 1.09
CA ILE A 49 -4.43 6.40 -0.21
C ILE A 49 -4.47 7.54 -1.23
N GLU A 50 -5.28 8.56 -1.01
CA GLU A 50 -5.38 9.76 -1.88
C GLU A 50 -5.63 9.43 -3.37
N LEU A 51 -6.35 8.34 -3.65
CA LEU A 51 -6.77 8.01 -5.00
C LEU A 51 -7.93 8.91 -5.41
N LEU A 52 -7.71 9.75 -6.41
CA LEU A 52 -8.71 10.67 -6.92
C LEU A 52 -9.25 10.18 -8.27
N THR A 53 -10.58 10.10 -8.39
CA THR A 53 -11.24 9.82 -9.66
C THR A 53 -10.97 10.92 -10.67
N GLY A 54 -10.87 10.56 -11.95
CA GLY A 54 -10.50 11.47 -13.04
C GLY A 54 -9.00 11.67 -13.23
N ARG A 55 -8.17 11.29 -12.25
CA ARG A 55 -6.71 11.34 -12.36
C ARG A 55 -6.16 10.13 -13.11
N ILE A 56 -4.98 10.32 -13.69
CA ILE A 56 -4.22 9.24 -14.34
C ILE A 56 -3.86 8.18 -13.29
N LEU A 57 -4.08 6.92 -13.65
CA LEU A 57 -3.69 5.76 -12.86
C LEU A 57 -2.47 5.10 -13.51
N ASP A 58 -1.29 5.49 -13.07
CA ASP A 58 -0.02 4.87 -13.45
C ASP A 58 0.48 3.89 -12.36
N ASP A 59 1.58 3.22 -12.65
CA ASP A 59 2.16 2.25 -11.71
C ASP A 59 2.72 2.91 -10.46
N ASN A 60 3.20 4.16 -10.56
CA ASN A 60 3.67 4.90 -9.40
C ASN A 60 2.53 5.23 -8.43
N VAL A 61 1.39 5.70 -8.93
CA VAL A 61 0.19 5.96 -8.12
C VAL A 61 -0.26 4.68 -7.40
N LYS A 62 -0.26 3.53 -8.10
CA LYS A 62 -0.59 2.23 -7.50
C LYS A 62 0.43 1.82 -6.42
N ALA A 63 1.73 1.98 -6.69
CA ALA A 63 2.79 1.66 -5.74
C ALA A 63 2.71 2.51 -4.46
N VAL A 64 2.48 3.82 -4.59
CA VAL A 64 2.30 4.73 -3.45
C VAL A 64 1.07 4.34 -2.63
N ALA A 65 -0.05 4.04 -3.28
CA ALA A 65 -1.27 3.60 -2.57
C ALA A 65 -1.03 2.27 -1.83
N THR A 66 -0.37 1.29 -2.48
CA THR A 66 0.01 0.01 -1.86
C THR A 66 0.88 0.23 -0.63
N LYS A 67 1.91 1.07 -0.74
CA LYS A 67 2.80 1.39 0.38
C LYS A 67 2.02 1.98 1.55
N ARG A 68 1.17 2.99 1.32
CA ARG A 68 0.37 3.63 2.38
C ARG A 68 -0.58 2.65 3.09
N ILE A 69 -1.18 1.71 2.33
CA ILE A 69 -2.03 0.65 2.93
C ILE A 69 -1.18 -0.27 3.80
N ARG A 70 -0.03 -0.72 3.29
CA ARG A 70 0.89 -1.60 4.03
C ARG A 70 1.37 -0.95 5.31
N ASP A 71 1.89 0.27 5.24
CA ASP A 71 2.37 1.03 6.40
C ASP A 71 1.27 1.16 7.47
N HIS A 72 0.03 1.47 7.06
CA HIS A 72 -1.11 1.55 7.97
C HIS A 72 -1.38 0.24 8.74
N TYR A 73 -1.27 -0.92 8.08
CA TYR A 73 -1.49 -2.20 8.73
C TYR A 73 -0.28 -2.65 9.55
N MET A 74 0.95 -2.37 9.09
CA MET A 74 2.17 -2.62 9.85
C MET A 74 2.16 -1.85 11.18
N GLU A 75 1.77 -0.57 11.19
CA GLU A 75 1.55 0.22 12.42
C GLU A 75 0.52 -0.40 13.38
N LYS A 76 -0.38 -1.20 12.88
CA LYS A 76 -1.38 -1.95 13.68
C LYS A 76 -0.89 -3.33 14.10
N GLY A 77 0.31 -3.74 13.69
CA GLY A 77 0.92 -5.02 13.99
C GLY A 77 0.55 -6.16 13.05
N PHE A 78 0.05 -5.86 11.85
CA PHE A 78 -0.16 -6.85 10.78
C PHE A 78 1.04 -6.79 9.84
N LEU A 79 1.96 -7.74 9.96
CA LEU A 79 3.21 -7.75 9.16
C LEU A 79 3.04 -8.43 7.80
N ASP A 80 2.14 -9.42 7.71
CA ASP A 80 1.91 -10.22 6.50
C ASP A 80 0.71 -9.71 5.71
N VAL A 81 0.68 -8.39 5.44
CA VAL A 81 -0.42 -7.80 4.66
C VAL A 81 -0.17 -8.03 3.19
N ASP A 82 -1.09 -8.75 2.53
CA ASP A 82 -1.13 -8.85 1.09
C ASP A 82 -2.12 -7.84 0.49
N ILE A 83 -1.72 -7.20 -0.61
CA ILE A 83 -2.50 -6.15 -1.26
C ILE A 83 -2.47 -6.41 -2.77
N ALA A 84 -3.60 -6.88 -3.30
CA ALA A 84 -3.79 -7.09 -4.73
C ALA A 84 -4.54 -5.92 -5.34
N MET A 85 -4.02 -5.38 -6.44
CA MET A 85 -4.66 -4.32 -7.23
C MET A 85 -4.96 -4.82 -8.63
N GLU A 86 -6.25 -4.96 -8.94
CA GLU A 86 -6.74 -5.38 -10.25
C GLU A 86 -7.30 -4.17 -11.00
N GLN A 87 -6.79 -3.95 -12.20
CA GLN A 87 -7.24 -2.89 -13.08
C GLN A 87 -8.12 -3.46 -14.17
N GLN A 88 -9.29 -2.87 -14.37
CA GLN A 88 -10.26 -3.26 -15.41
C GLN A 88 -10.65 -2.04 -16.22
N SER A 89 -10.73 -2.19 -17.55
CA SER A 89 -11.22 -1.12 -18.42
C SER A 89 -12.67 -0.77 -18.08
N ASP A 90 -12.97 0.51 -18.05
CA ASP A 90 -14.34 0.99 -17.89
C ASP A 90 -14.93 1.28 -19.26
N THR A 91 -15.83 0.41 -19.70
CA THR A 91 -16.47 0.53 -21.03
C THR A 91 -17.40 1.74 -21.16
N LEU A 92 -17.76 2.39 -20.06
CA LEU A 92 -18.63 3.57 -20.08
C LEU A 92 -17.85 4.87 -20.35
N PHE A 93 -16.55 4.88 -20.18
CA PHE A 93 -15.70 6.05 -20.36
C PHE A 93 -14.51 5.72 -21.25
N ALA A 94 -14.32 6.53 -22.29
CA ALA A 94 -13.15 6.42 -23.15
C ALA A 94 -11.88 6.56 -22.30
N ASN A 95 -10.95 5.60 -22.43
CA ASN A 95 -9.72 5.52 -21.64
C ASN A 95 -9.94 5.51 -20.09
N GLY A 96 -11.13 5.08 -19.65
CA GLY A 96 -11.49 4.93 -18.24
C GLY A 96 -11.02 3.59 -17.68
N THR A 97 -10.68 3.57 -16.39
CA THR A 97 -10.31 2.35 -15.68
C THR A 97 -10.92 2.29 -14.29
N LYS A 98 -11.33 1.10 -13.90
CA LYS A 98 -11.76 0.75 -12.53
C LYS A 98 -10.63 0.04 -11.83
N LEU A 99 -10.40 0.37 -10.56
CA LEU A 99 -9.40 -0.27 -9.73
C LEU A 99 -10.09 -1.05 -8.60
N ARG A 100 -9.81 -2.35 -8.50
CA ARG A 100 -10.22 -3.17 -7.37
C ARG A 100 -9.01 -3.40 -6.48
N ILE A 101 -9.12 -3.04 -5.20
CA ILE A 101 -8.09 -3.23 -4.19
C ILE A 101 -8.60 -4.31 -3.24
N ARG A 102 -7.91 -5.45 -3.18
CA ARG A 102 -8.17 -6.52 -2.22
C ARG A 102 -7.08 -6.51 -1.18
N ILE A 103 -7.46 -6.52 0.09
CA ILE A 103 -6.56 -6.46 1.22
C ILE A 103 -6.76 -7.70 2.08
N GLU A 104 -5.70 -8.48 2.26
CA GLU A 104 -5.65 -9.62 3.18
C GLU A 104 -4.65 -9.30 4.29
N LYS A 105 -5.18 -9.03 5.48
CA LYS A 105 -4.34 -8.52 6.60
C LYS A 105 -3.41 -9.56 7.21
N GLY A 106 -3.70 -10.84 7.01
CA GLY A 106 -3.02 -11.89 7.73
C GLY A 106 -3.30 -11.86 9.25
N SER A 107 -2.41 -12.46 10.01
CA SER A 107 -2.51 -12.53 11.46
C SER A 107 -1.78 -11.36 12.12
N LYS A 108 -2.35 -10.88 13.22
CA LYS A 108 -1.72 -9.82 14.01
C LYS A 108 -0.57 -10.39 14.82
N VAL A 109 0.64 -9.89 14.63
CA VAL A 109 1.82 -10.23 15.40
C VAL A 109 1.76 -9.57 16.78
N LYS A 110 2.08 -10.33 17.81
CA LYS A 110 2.17 -9.87 19.19
C LYS A 110 3.52 -10.29 19.76
N ILE A 111 4.11 -9.44 20.58
CA ILE A 111 5.35 -9.77 21.28
C ILE A 111 5.01 -10.75 22.39
N ASP A 112 5.57 -11.93 22.32
CA ASP A 112 5.40 -12.96 23.37
C ASP A 112 6.39 -12.74 24.52
N ARG A 113 7.66 -12.52 24.18
CA ARG A 113 8.74 -12.31 25.14
C ARG A 113 9.75 -11.29 24.65
N ILE A 114 10.29 -10.51 25.57
CA ILE A 114 11.43 -9.60 25.32
C ILE A 114 12.57 -10.08 26.20
N ALA A 115 13.73 -10.39 25.61
CA ALA A 115 14.95 -10.72 26.32
C ALA A 115 15.97 -9.58 26.12
N PHE A 116 16.61 -9.17 27.21
CA PHE A 116 17.67 -8.16 27.19
C PHE A 116 19.02 -8.84 27.35
N HIS A 117 19.97 -8.55 26.49
CA HIS A 117 21.35 -9.07 26.56
C HIS A 117 22.34 -7.92 26.77
N GLY A 118 23.37 -8.18 27.61
CA GLY A 118 24.44 -7.20 27.87
C GLY A 118 24.06 -6.06 28.83
N VAL A 119 23.03 -6.25 29.62
CA VAL A 119 22.57 -5.25 30.60
C VAL A 119 23.10 -5.64 31.98
N GLU A 120 24.30 -5.15 32.32
CA GLU A 120 24.89 -5.43 33.64
C GLU A 120 24.49 -4.41 34.73
N ALA A 121 24.05 -3.21 34.33
CA ALA A 121 23.83 -2.09 35.24
C ALA A 121 22.37 -1.68 35.47
N MET A 122 21.39 -2.31 34.80
CA MET A 122 19.96 -1.94 34.92
C MET A 122 19.08 -3.17 35.06
N ASP A 123 18.05 -3.07 35.90
CA ASP A 123 17.01 -4.09 36.04
C ASP A 123 16.18 -4.21 34.74
N GLU A 124 16.08 -5.43 34.19
CA GLU A 124 15.29 -5.74 32.98
C GLU A 124 13.85 -5.26 33.10
N THR A 125 13.26 -5.31 34.29
CA THR A 125 11.89 -4.85 34.54
C THR A 125 11.76 -3.33 34.42
N ALA A 126 12.81 -2.57 34.76
CA ALA A 126 12.86 -1.13 34.60
C ALA A 126 12.96 -0.73 33.13
N LEU A 127 13.76 -1.47 32.34
CA LEU A 127 13.87 -1.30 30.90
C LEU A 127 12.55 -1.60 30.18
N ALA A 128 11.92 -2.74 30.48
CA ALA A 128 10.62 -3.12 29.92
C ALA A 128 9.52 -2.08 30.22
N ARG A 129 9.58 -1.40 31.38
CA ARG A 129 8.63 -0.32 31.72
C ARG A 129 8.85 0.95 30.90
N LYS A 130 10.09 1.28 30.51
CA LYS A 130 10.41 2.46 29.70
C LYS A 130 10.02 2.32 28.23
N MET A 131 9.88 1.08 27.73
CA MET A 131 9.42 0.82 26.37
C MET A 131 7.92 1.18 26.20
N LYS A 132 7.63 2.37 25.66
CA LYS A 132 6.26 2.93 25.64
C LYS A 132 5.27 2.16 24.78
N ASN A 133 5.71 1.62 23.64
CA ASN A 133 4.85 1.00 22.64
C ASN A 133 5.08 -0.51 22.45
N THR A 134 6.12 -1.06 23.07
CA THR A 134 6.55 -2.43 22.93
C THR A 134 6.38 -3.13 24.28
N LYS A 135 5.33 -3.91 24.45
CA LYS A 135 5.03 -4.64 25.70
C LYS A 135 4.73 -6.10 25.42
N GLU A 136 5.25 -6.97 26.26
CA GLU A 136 4.93 -8.39 26.25
C GLU A 136 3.43 -8.66 26.45
N ARG A 137 2.97 -9.76 25.87
CA ARG A 137 1.60 -10.26 26.07
C ARG A 137 1.48 -10.85 27.47
N ARG A 138 1.01 -10.08 28.45
CA ARG A 138 0.65 -10.59 29.79
C ARG A 138 -0.81 -11.04 29.80
N TRP A 139 -1.07 -12.29 30.22
CA TRP A 139 -2.38 -12.93 30.17
C TRP A 139 -3.47 -12.23 31.01
N TRP A 140 -3.09 -11.47 32.06
CA TRP A 140 -4.03 -10.69 32.87
C TRP A 140 -4.31 -9.26 32.40
N ARG A 141 -3.74 -8.83 31.28
CA ARG A 141 -4.04 -7.51 30.69
C ARG A 141 -4.97 -7.66 29.50
N PHE A 142 -6.24 -7.92 29.75
CA PHE A 142 -7.26 -8.11 28.72
C PHE A 142 -7.55 -6.88 27.86
N TYR A 143 -7.06 -5.68 28.21
CA TYR A 143 -7.50 -4.42 27.60
C TYR A 143 -6.47 -3.63 26.80
N LYS A 144 -5.21 -4.03 26.71
CA LYS A 144 -4.22 -3.36 25.86
C LYS A 144 -3.47 -4.39 25.02
N ALA A 145 -3.74 -4.37 23.70
CA ALA A 145 -2.98 -5.17 22.76
C ALA A 145 -1.53 -4.67 22.70
N SER A 146 -0.57 -5.57 22.95
CA SER A 146 0.83 -5.32 22.64
C SER A 146 0.98 -5.25 21.14
N LYS A 147 1.56 -4.16 20.61
CA LYS A 147 1.84 -3.98 19.19
C LYS A 147 3.34 -4.13 18.99
N TYR A 148 3.72 -4.89 17.98
CA TYR A 148 5.06 -4.85 17.44
C TYR A 148 5.14 -3.69 16.44
N LEU A 149 6.06 -2.76 16.65
CA LEU A 149 6.32 -1.63 15.76
C LEU A 149 7.80 -1.66 15.39
N GLU A 150 8.10 -2.12 14.20
CA GLU A 150 9.47 -2.23 13.68
C GLU A 150 10.19 -0.87 13.65
N SER A 151 9.45 0.20 13.36
CA SER A 151 9.97 1.57 13.36
C SER A 151 10.53 2.07 14.70
N THR A 152 10.17 1.41 15.82
CA THR A 152 10.62 1.81 17.15
C THR A 152 12.01 1.26 17.50
N PHE A 153 12.51 0.28 16.72
CA PHE A 153 13.80 -0.37 16.96
C PHE A 153 14.95 0.16 16.08
N GLN A 154 14.68 1.05 15.13
CA GLN A 154 15.67 1.61 14.20
C GLN A 154 16.13 3.02 14.59
N SER A 155 15.76 3.54 15.75
CA SER A 155 16.17 4.87 16.24
C SER A 155 17.06 4.82 17.47
#